data_a6bd60d18e1002e11360ce3d9e78ec9c
#
_entry.id   a6bd60d18e1002e11360ce3d9e78ec9c
#
_cell.length_a   1.000
_cell.length_b   1.000
_cell.length_c   1.000
_cell.angle_alpha   90.00
_cell.angle_beta   90.00
_cell.angle_gamma   90.00
#
_symmetry.space_group_name_H-M   'P 1'
#
loop_
_entity.id
_entity.type
_entity.pdbx_description
1 polymer ?
#
loop_
_entity_poly.entity_id
_entity_poly.type
_entity_poly.pdbx_seq_one_letter_code
_entity_poly.pdbx_strand_id
1 'polypeptide(L)' 'MSNDYSKLLGKITEKFGTQAKFANALGISERSVSLKLNNKISWKDSEIAKAIEVLEIDPENIPAYFFKYKVQQE' A
#
# COMPACT_ATOMS: atom_id res chain seq x y z
N MET A 1 -10.08 13.70 0.43
CA MET A 1 -9.31 13.30 1.61
C MET A 1 -8.30 12.24 1.22
N SER A 2 -7.05 12.39 1.71
CA SER A 2 -5.97 11.47 1.36
C SER A 2 -5.89 10.31 2.34
N ASN A 3 -5.45 9.17 1.84
CA ASN A 3 -5.16 8.03 2.71
C ASN A 3 -3.76 8.19 3.31
N ASP A 4 -3.61 7.73 4.54
CA ASP A 4 -2.33 7.67 5.22
C ASP A 4 -1.76 6.28 5.01
N TYR A 5 -0.72 6.18 4.18
CA TYR A 5 -0.10 4.89 3.85
C TYR A 5 1.19 4.63 4.63
N SER A 6 1.44 5.38 5.71
CA SER A 6 2.69 5.19 6.46
C SER A 6 2.83 3.79 7.03
N LYS A 7 1.73 3.20 7.50
CA LYS A 7 1.75 1.82 8.01
C LYS A 7 2.05 0.83 6.89
N LEU A 8 1.46 1.06 5.73
CA LEU A 8 1.69 0.22 4.55
C LEU A 8 3.15 0.34 4.09
N LEU A 9 3.69 1.56 4.05
CA LEU A 9 5.09 1.78 3.69
C LEU A 9 6.03 1.05 4.64
N GLY A 10 5.74 1.08 5.94
CA GLY A 10 6.52 0.36 6.92
C GLY A 10 6.51 -1.13 6.67
N LYS A 11 5.35 -1.68 6.30
CA LYS A 11 5.22 -3.10 6.02
C LYS A 11 5.99 -3.49 4.76
N ILE A 12 5.92 -2.65 3.72
CA ILE A 12 6.65 -2.87 2.48
C ILE A 12 8.16 -2.90 2.76
N THR A 13 8.64 -1.94 3.54
CA THR A 13 10.06 -1.87 3.91
C THR A 13 10.48 -3.10 4.71
N GLU A 14 9.63 -3.51 5.65
CA GLU A 14 9.90 -4.68 6.48
C GLU A 14 10.01 -5.97 5.66
N LYS A 15 9.09 -6.16 4.71
CA LYS A 15 9.01 -7.42 3.96
C LYS A 15 9.87 -7.44 2.70
N PHE A 16 9.99 -6.32 2.01
CA PHE A 16 10.66 -6.28 0.70
C PHE A 16 11.89 -5.37 0.66
N GLY A 17 12.01 -4.45 1.58
CA GLY A 17 13.11 -3.50 1.61
C GLY A 17 12.92 -2.29 0.71
N THR A 18 12.42 -2.49 -0.51
CA THR A 18 12.21 -1.40 -1.47
C THR A 18 10.85 -1.51 -2.13
N GLN A 19 10.37 -0.37 -2.66
CA GLN A 19 9.12 -0.35 -3.41
C GLN A 19 9.25 -1.12 -4.72
N ALA A 20 10.44 -1.13 -5.31
CA ALA A 20 10.69 -1.85 -6.56
C ALA A 20 10.45 -3.34 -6.40
N LYS A 21 10.94 -3.92 -5.30
CA LYS A 21 10.75 -5.34 -5.02
C LYS A 21 9.30 -5.66 -4.76
N PHE A 22 8.61 -4.78 -4.03
CA PHE A 22 7.18 -4.94 -3.77
C PHE A 22 6.39 -4.87 -5.07
N ALA A 23 6.69 -3.90 -5.93
CA ALA A 23 6.02 -3.74 -7.22
C ALA A 23 6.19 -5.00 -8.07
N ASN A 24 7.40 -5.56 -8.07
CA ASN A 24 7.68 -6.78 -8.81
C ASN A 24 6.81 -7.95 -8.29
N ALA A 25 6.66 -8.05 -6.98
CA ALA A 25 5.81 -9.09 -6.39
C ALA A 25 4.33 -8.90 -6.76
N LEU A 26 3.90 -7.66 -6.93
CA LEU A 26 2.53 -7.35 -7.35
C LEU A 26 2.31 -7.51 -8.86
N GLY A 27 3.38 -7.53 -9.63
CA GLY A 27 3.28 -7.58 -11.08
C GLY A 27 2.94 -6.24 -11.73
N ILE A 28 3.25 -5.14 -11.06
CA ILE A 28 3.05 -3.79 -11.60
C ILE A 28 4.35 -3.02 -11.51
N SER A 29 4.40 -1.85 -12.16
CA SER A 29 5.62 -1.05 -12.16
C SER A 29 5.85 -0.35 -10.83
N GLU A 30 7.11 -0.05 -10.54
CA GLU A 30 7.46 0.72 -9.35
C GLU A 30 6.79 2.10 -9.39
N ARG A 31 6.72 2.70 -10.59
CA ARG A 31 6.05 3.99 -10.75
C ARG A 31 4.59 3.91 -10.33
N SER A 32 3.90 2.84 -10.71
CA SER A 32 2.50 2.64 -10.33
C SER A 32 2.35 2.55 -8.81
N VAL A 33 3.25 1.80 -8.16
CA VAL A 33 3.24 1.69 -6.70
C VAL A 33 3.45 3.06 -6.05
N SER A 34 4.44 3.80 -6.56
CA SER A 34 4.74 5.14 -6.03
C SER A 34 3.54 6.07 -6.15
N LEU A 35 2.87 6.07 -7.31
CA LEU A 35 1.70 6.92 -7.53
C LEU A 35 0.57 6.55 -6.58
N LYS A 36 0.36 5.26 -6.33
CA LYS A 36 -0.68 4.80 -5.41
C LYS A 36 -0.36 5.19 -3.97
N LEU A 37 0.90 5.05 -3.57
CA LEU A 37 1.31 5.41 -2.21
C LEU A 37 1.31 6.91 -1.96
N ASN A 38 1.34 7.70 -3.03
CA ASN A 38 1.28 9.16 -2.93
C ASN A 38 -0.11 9.72 -3.22
N ASN A 39 -1.13 8.87 -3.20
CA ASN A 39 -2.52 9.28 -3.39
C ASN A 39 -2.79 9.89 -4.77
N LYS A 40 -1.99 9.56 -5.77
CA LYS A 40 -2.19 10.06 -7.13
C LYS A 40 -3.16 9.19 -7.92
N ILE A 41 -3.12 7.88 -7.68
CA ILE A 41 -4.09 6.94 -8.26
C ILE A 41 -4.53 5.98 -7.18
N SER A 42 -5.70 5.38 -7.37
CA SER A 42 -6.30 4.49 -6.38
C SER A 42 -5.77 3.07 -6.52
N TRP A 43 -5.81 2.34 -5.41
CA TRP A 43 -5.55 0.91 -5.41
C TRP A 43 -6.77 0.18 -5.97
N LYS A 44 -6.53 -0.78 -6.83
CA LYS A 44 -7.60 -1.66 -7.32
C LYS A 44 -7.82 -2.80 -6.33
N ASP A 45 -9.04 -3.34 -6.31
CA ASP A 45 -9.35 -4.44 -5.41
C ASP A 45 -8.40 -5.62 -5.60
N SER A 46 -8.08 -5.96 -6.84
CA SER A 46 -7.18 -7.06 -7.14
C SER A 46 -5.76 -6.78 -6.63
N GLU A 47 -5.35 -5.52 -6.68
CA GLU A 47 -4.03 -5.11 -6.20
C GLU A 47 -3.96 -5.20 -4.67
N ILE A 48 -5.03 -4.78 -4.00
CA ILE A 48 -5.11 -4.88 -2.54
C ILE A 48 -5.06 -6.34 -2.11
N ALA A 49 -5.82 -7.19 -2.78
CA ALA A 49 -5.84 -8.62 -2.48
C ALA A 49 -4.45 -9.24 -2.63
N LYS A 50 -3.76 -8.90 -3.71
CA LYS A 50 -2.41 -9.42 -3.94
C LYS A 50 -1.42 -8.86 -2.93
N ALA A 51 -1.56 -7.56 -2.61
CA ALA A 51 -0.67 -6.90 -1.66
C ALA A 51 -0.74 -7.53 -0.28
N ILE A 52 -1.96 -7.80 0.23
CA ILE A 52 -2.07 -8.41 1.55
C ILE A 52 -1.53 -9.83 1.56
N GLU A 53 -1.64 -10.54 0.43
CA GLU A 53 -1.08 -11.87 0.32
C GLU A 53 0.44 -11.84 0.43
N VAL A 54 1.11 -11.00 -0.38
CA VAL A 54 2.57 -10.96 -0.40
C VAL A 54 3.15 -10.29 0.84
N LEU A 55 2.40 -9.40 1.48
CA LEU A 55 2.84 -8.75 2.72
C LEU A 55 2.43 -9.53 3.96
N GLU A 56 1.66 -10.60 3.78
CA GLU A 56 1.17 -11.45 4.87
C GLU A 56 0.36 -10.65 5.88
N ILE A 57 -0.52 -9.80 5.35
CA ILE A 57 -1.43 -8.98 6.15
C ILE A 57 -2.76 -9.71 6.28
N ASP A 58 -3.29 -9.78 7.51
CA ASP A 58 -4.61 -10.35 7.76
C ASP A 58 -5.66 -9.49 7.05
N PRO A 59 -6.62 -10.10 6.31
CA PRO A 59 -7.68 -9.33 5.66
C PRO A 59 -8.44 -8.39 6.58
N GLU A 60 -8.55 -8.72 7.88
CA GLU A 60 -9.19 -7.85 8.85
C GLU A 60 -8.49 -6.50 8.98
N ASN A 61 -7.21 -6.45 8.62
CA ASN A 61 -6.39 -5.26 8.76
C ASN A 61 -6.32 -4.41 7.49
N ILE A 62 -7.03 -4.80 6.42
CA ILE A 62 -7.04 -4.01 5.19
C ILE A 62 -7.38 -2.54 5.46
N PRO A 63 -8.43 -2.21 6.24
CA PRO A 63 -8.73 -0.80 6.48
C PRO A 63 -7.59 -0.02 7.12
N ALA A 64 -6.84 -0.66 8.02
CA ALA A 64 -5.74 0.01 8.71
C ALA A 64 -4.59 0.34 7.76
N TYR A 65 -4.39 -0.47 6.71
CA TYR A 65 -3.29 -0.27 5.77
C TYR A 65 -3.69 0.56 4.55
N PHE A 66 -4.91 0.40 4.07
CA PHE A 66 -5.32 0.98 2.78
C PHE A 66 -6.39 2.06 2.88
N PHE A 67 -7.10 2.15 3.99
CA PHE A 67 -8.23 3.06 4.11
C PHE A 67 -8.16 3.95 5.35
N LYS A 68 -6.95 4.20 5.85
CA LYS A 68 -6.75 5.09 6.97
C LYS A 68 -6.54 6.50 6.44
N TYR A 69 -7.50 7.38 6.69
CA TYR A 69 -7.43 8.75 6.20
C TYR A 69 -6.50 9.58 7.07
N LYS A 70 -5.84 10.54 6.44
CA LYS A 70 -5.02 11.49 7.17
C LYS A 70 -5.92 12.41 7.97
N VAL A 71 -5.55 12.64 9.21
CA VAL A 71 -6.27 13.57 10.07
C VAL A 71 -5.69 14.95 9.84
N GLN A 72 -6.57 15.91 9.54
CA GLN A 72 -6.13 17.29 9.39
C GLN A 72 -6.30 18.01 10.72
N GLN A 73 -5.25 18.68 11.11
CA GLN A 73 -5.26 19.49 12.33
C GLN A 73 -5.70 20.89 11.95
N GLU A 74 -6.63 21.43 12.69
CA GLU A 74 -7.12 22.76 12.42
C GLU A 74 -6.66 23.74 13.47
#